data_18c393dca96f6d7afa25bc3c115e925d
#
_entry.id   18c393dca96f6d7afa25bc3c115e925d
#
_cell.length_a   1.000
_cell.length_b   1.000
_cell.length_c   1.000
_cell.angle_alpha   90.00
_cell.angle_beta   90.00
_cell.angle_gamma   90.00
#
_symmetry.space_group_name_H-M   'P 1'
#
loop_
_entity.id
_entity.type
_entity.pdbx_description
1 polymer ?
#
loop_
_entity_poly.entity_id
_entity_poly.type
_entity_poly.pdbx_seq_one_letter_code
_entity_poly.pdbx_strand_id
1 'polypeptide(L)'
;MSLETIRLEQLDLEPGMKLLDLGCGEGRHTLSAALTAPIVSVGLDLSRRDLGTARTRCADFDILEQGERRPAFVEGDGARLPFADATFDRVICSEVLEHIPDYQAFLSEIKRVIKPGGIFAASVPSFFPEWVCWRLSAPYHEVEGGHVRIFCSRALERQIASYGFARFKRHRAHALHAPYWWLRCLFWRGDGEQHWLVNAYHRLLVWDLMHGPWITRWLDQLLNPLLGKSVVLYFRAPD
;
A
#
# COMPACT_ATOMS: atom_id res chain seq x y z
N MET A 1 -14.12 -5.96 6.46
CA MET A 1 -12.79 -5.27 6.52
C MET A 1 -12.49 -4.70 5.14
N SER A 2 -11.87 -3.53 5.01
CA SER A 2 -11.40 -3.04 3.71
C SER A 2 -10.04 -3.67 3.41
N LEU A 3 -9.80 -4.03 2.14
CA LEU A 3 -8.47 -4.41 1.68
C LEU A 3 -7.53 -3.21 1.52
N GLU A 4 -8.09 -2.01 1.57
CA GLU A 4 -7.36 -0.78 1.38
C GLU A 4 -6.54 -0.44 2.62
N THR A 5 -5.24 -0.28 2.44
CA THR A 5 -4.33 0.21 3.47
C THR A 5 -4.42 1.74 3.55
N ILE A 6 -4.39 2.41 2.40
CA ILE A 6 -4.57 3.86 2.29
C ILE A 6 -6.07 4.19 2.27
N ARG A 7 -6.51 5.08 3.14
CA ARG A 7 -7.89 5.59 3.16
C ARG A 7 -8.04 6.69 2.13
N LEU A 8 -8.79 6.42 1.07
CA LEU A 8 -8.95 7.35 -0.07
C LEU A 8 -9.65 8.65 0.33
N GLU A 9 -10.52 8.62 1.37
CA GLU A 9 -11.14 9.84 1.92
C GLU A 9 -10.13 10.84 2.47
N GLN A 10 -8.88 10.43 2.75
CA GLN A 10 -7.81 11.32 3.21
C GLN A 10 -7.02 11.96 2.07
N LEU A 11 -7.33 11.57 0.85
CA LEU A 11 -6.67 12.12 -0.34
C LEU A 11 -7.45 13.28 -0.96
N ASP A 12 -8.65 13.58 -0.47
CA ASP A 12 -9.51 14.66 -1.00
C ASP A 12 -9.57 14.62 -2.53
N LEU A 13 -10.02 13.47 -3.08
CA LEU A 13 -10.06 13.23 -4.52
C LEU A 13 -11.18 14.05 -5.17
N GLU A 14 -10.82 14.94 -6.09
CA GLU A 14 -11.74 15.77 -6.85
C GLU A 14 -11.74 15.41 -8.35
N PRO A 15 -12.86 15.65 -9.06
CA PRO A 15 -12.94 15.39 -10.49
C PRO A 15 -11.81 16.04 -11.29
N GLY A 16 -11.19 15.26 -12.19
CA GLY A 16 -10.11 15.75 -13.05
C GLY A 16 -8.70 15.69 -12.45
N MET A 17 -8.57 15.38 -11.15
CA MET A 17 -7.24 15.15 -10.54
C MET A 17 -6.51 13.98 -11.18
N LYS A 18 -5.18 13.99 -11.06
CA LYS A 18 -4.28 12.90 -11.45
C LYS A 18 -3.69 12.25 -10.21
N LEU A 19 -3.81 10.94 -10.10
CA LEU A 19 -3.27 10.13 -9.01
C LEU A 19 -2.24 9.14 -9.56
N LEU A 20 -1.07 9.06 -8.91
CA LEU A 20 -0.08 8.01 -9.13
C LEU A 20 -0.12 7.01 -7.97
N ASP A 21 -0.25 5.72 -8.28
CA ASP A 21 -0.08 4.60 -7.37
C ASP A 21 1.26 3.93 -7.69
N LEU A 22 2.28 4.27 -6.92
CA LEU A 22 3.67 3.84 -7.13
C LEU A 22 3.93 2.51 -6.43
N GLY A 23 4.32 1.48 -7.19
CA GLY A 23 4.35 0.10 -6.76
C GLY A 23 2.93 -0.46 -6.61
N CYS A 24 2.12 -0.27 -7.65
CA CYS A 24 0.69 -0.58 -7.60
C CYS A 24 0.38 -2.08 -7.55
N GLY A 25 1.34 -2.96 -7.86
CA GLY A 25 1.15 -4.39 -7.96
C GLY A 25 -0.05 -4.73 -8.86
N GLU A 26 -0.99 -5.49 -8.35
CA GLU A 26 -2.22 -5.89 -9.04
C GLU A 26 -3.31 -4.78 -9.09
N GLY A 27 -2.94 -3.52 -8.84
CA GLY A 27 -3.76 -2.32 -9.10
C GLY A 27 -4.81 -1.97 -8.04
N ARG A 28 -4.70 -2.50 -6.81
CA ARG A 28 -5.71 -2.32 -5.77
C ARG A 28 -6.10 -0.85 -5.53
N HIS A 29 -5.13 0.01 -5.20
CA HIS A 29 -5.41 1.42 -4.92
C HIS A 29 -5.72 2.21 -6.20
N THR A 30 -5.07 1.87 -7.31
CA THR A 30 -5.32 2.48 -8.62
C THR A 30 -6.78 2.31 -9.04
N LEU A 31 -7.33 1.09 -8.92
CA LEU A 31 -8.72 0.75 -9.26
C LEU A 31 -9.71 1.37 -8.27
N SER A 32 -9.44 1.24 -6.95
CA SER A 32 -10.31 1.84 -5.93
C SER A 32 -10.41 3.36 -6.07
N ALA A 33 -9.31 4.03 -6.39
CA ALA A 33 -9.30 5.48 -6.60
C ALA A 33 -10.14 5.88 -7.82
N ALA A 34 -10.03 5.15 -8.94
CA ALA A 34 -10.83 5.39 -10.13
C ALA A 34 -12.34 5.17 -9.90
N LEU A 35 -12.70 4.19 -9.03
CA LEU A 35 -14.08 3.93 -8.63
C LEU A 35 -14.63 4.98 -7.67
N THR A 36 -13.77 5.60 -6.85
CA THR A 36 -14.18 6.56 -5.83
C THR A 36 -14.48 7.93 -6.42
N ALA A 37 -13.72 8.38 -7.41
CA ALA A 37 -13.88 9.71 -8.01
C ALA A 37 -13.49 9.69 -9.50
N PRO A 38 -14.06 10.57 -10.32
CA PRO A 38 -13.75 10.68 -11.75
C PRO A 38 -12.39 11.35 -11.95
N ILE A 39 -11.32 10.63 -11.68
CA ILE A 39 -9.92 11.05 -11.76
C ILE A 39 -9.14 10.27 -12.83
N VAL A 40 -7.96 10.76 -13.17
CA VAL A 40 -6.98 10.00 -13.95
C VAL A 40 -6.09 9.26 -12.98
N SER A 41 -6.27 7.94 -12.81
CA SER A 41 -5.41 7.10 -11.97
C SER A 41 -4.37 6.37 -12.81
N VAL A 42 -3.13 6.39 -12.35
CA VAL A 42 -2.00 5.72 -13.01
C VAL A 42 -1.33 4.81 -11.99
N GLY A 43 -1.31 3.50 -12.26
CA GLY A 43 -0.53 2.53 -11.50
C GLY A 43 0.82 2.30 -12.19
N LEU A 44 1.92 2.38 -11.44
CA LEU A 44 3.25 2.03 -11.93
C LEU A 44 3.84 0.91 -11.09
N ASP A 45 4.39 -0.11 -11.75
CA ASP A 45 5.08 -1.23 -11.12
C ASP A 45 6.19 -1.80 -12.03
N LEU A 46 7.17 -2.47 -11.43
CA LEU A 46 8.20 -3.23 -12.16
C LEU A 46 7.67 -4.56 -12.68
N SER A 47 6.67 -5.14 -11.99
CA SER A 47 6.14 -6.47 -12.27
C SER A 47 5.15 -6.43 -13.43
N ARG A 48 5.62 -6.79 -14.63
CA ARG A 48 4.75 -6.97 -15.81
C ARG A 48 3.61 -7.96 -15.55
N ARG A 49 3.87 -8.99 -14.74
CA ARG A 49 2.86 -10.00 -14.38
C ARG A 49 1.72 -9.36 -13.58
N ASP A 50 2.05 -8.58 -12.55
CA ASP A 50 1.06 -7.96 -11.66
C ASP A 50 0.28 -6.87 -12.39
N LEU A 51 0.95 -6.10 -13.27
CA LEU A 51 0.29 -5.17 -14.18
C LEU A 51 -0.66 -5.88 -15.16
N GLY A 52 -0.33 -7.10 -15.60
CA GLY A 52 -1.24 -7.94 -16.38
C GLY A 52 -2.51 -8.27 -15.60
N THR A 53 -2.38 -8.69 -14.36
CA THR A 53 -3.51 -8.95 -13.45
C THR A 53 -4.32 -7.67 -13.19
N ALA A 54 -3.65 -6.54 -12.97
CA ALA A 54 -4.32 -5.24 -12.77
C ALA A 54 -5.19 -4.84 -13.97
N ARG A 55 -4.68 -5.03 -15.19
CA ARG A 55 -5.44 -4.76 -16.43
C ARG A 55 -6.65 -5.69 -16.60
N THR A 56 -6.50 -6.98 -16.26
CA THR A 56 -7.62 -7.93 -16.26
C THR A 56 -8.70 -7.52 -15.27
N ARG A 57 -8.32 -7.21 -14.04
CA ARG A 57 -9.26 -6.72 -13.02
C ARG A 57 -9.96 -5.42 -13.45
N CYS A 58 -9.21 -4.50 -14.08
CA CYS A 58 -9.80 -3.28 -14.62
C CYS A 58 -10.90 -3.56 -15.66
N ALA A 59 -10.74 -4.59 -16.48
CA ALA A 59 -11.74 -4.98 -17.46
C ALA A 59 -12.99 -5.60 -16.80
N ASP A 60 -12.84 -6.30 -15.67
CA ASP A 60 -13.94 -6.93 -14.94
C ASP A 60 -14.86 -5.91 -14.23
N PHE A 61 -14.31 -4.74 -13.90
CA PHE A 61 -15.07 -3.66 -13.28
C PHE A 61 -15.58 -2.71 -14.33
N ASP A 62 -16.61 -2.85 -15.07
CA ASP A 62 -17.21 -1.93 -16.07
C ASP A 62 -16.89 -0.41 -15.91
N ILE A 63 -15.65 -0.11 -15.46
CA ILE A 63 -15.10 1.26 -15.37
C ILE A 63 -15.12 1.92 -16.77
N LEU A 64 -15.32 1.09 -17.80
CA LEU A 64 -15.31 1.44 -19.21
C LEU A 64 -16.53 2.24 -19.67
N GLU A 65 -17.66 2.16 -18.97
CA GLU A 65 -18.87 2.89 -19.34
C GLU A 65 -18.87 4.35 -18.87
N GLN A 66 -17.93 4.75 -18.01
CA GLN A 66 -17.89 6.10 -17.45
C GLN A 66 -16.98 7.10 -18.22
N GLY A 67 -16.65 6.83 -19.48
CA GLY A 67 -15.94 7.78 -20.33
C GLY A 67 -14.40 7.71 -20.26
N GLU A 68 -13.67 8.75 -20.70
CA GLU A 68 -12.21 8.81 -21.00
C GLU A 68 -11.25 8.53 -19.84
N ARG A 69 -11.69 7.98 -18.70
CA ARG A 69 -10.96 7.93 -17.40
C ARG A 69 -10.57 6.52 -17.00
N ARG A 70 -10.05 5.74 -17.93
CA ARG A 70 -9.54 4.39 -17.63
C ARG A 70 -8.28 4.49 -16.78
N PRO A 71 -8.15 3.67 -15.70
CA PRO A 71 -6.87 3.50 -15.04
C PRO A 71 -5.80 3.09 -16.04
N ALA A 72 -4.66 3.75 -16.01
CA ALA A 72 -3.49 3.41 -16.82
C ALA A 72 -2.51 2.59 -15.99
N PHE A 73 -1.89 1.58 -16.60
CA PHE A 73 -0.88 0.76 -15.95
C PHE A 73 0.42 0.81 -16.74
N VAL A 74 1.48 1.31 -16.09
CA VAL A 74 2.79 1.59 -16.68
C VAL A 74 3.84 0.69 -16.03
N GLU A 75 4.62 -0.02 -16.84
CA GLU A 75 5.81 -0.73 -16.38
C GLU A 75 6.96 0.27 -16.25
N GLY A 76 7.57 0.35 -15.05
CA GLY A 76 8.65 1.30 -14.83
C GLY A 76 9.29 1.18 -13.46
N ASP A 77 10.48 1.78 -13.34
CA ASP A 77 11.23 1.88 -12.09
C ASP A 77 10.81 3.13 -11.32
N GLY A 78 10.41 2.95 -10.06
CA GLY A 78 10.03 4.06 -9.18
C GLY A 78 11.19 4.98 -8.78
N ALA A 79 12.45 4.55 -8.97
CA ALA A 79 13.63 5.38 -8.81
C ALA A 79 13.85 6.34 -10.00
N ARG A 80 13.13 6.13 -11.13
CA ARG A 80 13.23 6.94 -12.34
C ARG A 80 11.90 6.98 -13.08
N LEU A 81 10.98 7.78 -12.58
CA LEU A 81 9.61 7.85 -13.08
C LEU A 81 9.53 8.47 -14.48
N PRO A 82 8.80 7.84 -15.43
CA PRO A 82 8.67 8.36 -16.80
C PRO A 82 7.61 9.48 -16.91
N PHE A 83 7.55 10.35 -15.92
CA PHE A 83 6.58 11.45 -15.85
C PHE A 83 7.30 12.79 -15.68
N ALA A 84 6.69 13.85 -16.19
CA ALA A 84 7.19 15.21 -16.00
C ALA A 84 7.04 15.67 -14.55
N ASP A 85 7.76 16.71 -14.17
CA ASP A 85 7.67 17.36 -12.87
C ASP A 85 6.24 17.86 -12.62
N ALA A 86 5.81 17.89 -11.37
CA ALA A 86 4.51 18.42 -10.95
C ALA A 86 3.32 17.90 -11.78
N THR A 87 3.32 16.61 -12.10
CA THR A 87 2.26 15.97 -12.91
C THR A 87 1.05 15.56 -12.08
N PHE A 88 1.26 15.06 -10.87
CA PHE A 88 0.24 14.39 -10.07
C PHE A 88 -0.24 15.24 -8.89
N ASP A 89 -1.56 15.30 -8.71
CA ASP A 89 -2.19 15.94 -7.55
C ASP A 89 -2.07 15.06 -6.31
N ARG A 90 -2.03 13.74 -6.50
CA ARG A 90 -1.98 12.72 -5.44
C ARG A 90 -0.97 11.63 -5.80
N VAL A 91 -0.19 11.19 -4.81
CA VAL A 91 0.70 10.05 -4.94
C VAL A 91 0.48 9.08 -3.79
N ILE A 92 0.32 7.80 -4.11
CA ILE A 92 0.29 6.68 -3.18
C ILE A 92 1.58 5.89 -3.36
N CYS A 93 2.19 5.44 -2.25
CA CYS A 93 3.27 4.45 -2.23
C CYS A 93 3.00 3.52 -1.03
N SER A 94 2.35 2.39 -1.30
CA SER A 94 1.79 1.52 -0.26
C SER A 94 2.49 0.17 -0.20
N GLU A 95 3.18 -0.12 0.91
CA GLU A 95 3.93 -1.38 1.15
C GLU A 95 4.98 -1.63 0.04
N VAL A 96 5.80 -0.63 -0.25
CA VAL A 96 6.84 -0.66 -1.29
C VAL A 96 8.21 -0.32 -0.74
N LEU A 97 8.32 0.73 0.07
CA LEU A 97 9.61 1.30 0.49
C LEU A 97 10.47 0.31 1.29
N GLU A 98 9.86 -0.65 1.98
CA GLU A 98 10.54 -1.72 2.71
C GLU A 98 11.28 -2.71 1.81
N HIS A 99 10.90 -2.81 0.54
CA HIS A 99 11.54 -3.68 -0.45
C HIS A 99 12.70 -3.00 -1.18
N ILE A 100 12.76 -1.67 -1.16
CA ILE A 100 13.68 -0.89 -2.00
C ILE A 100 14.96 -0.55 -1.22
N PRO A 101 16.14 -1.04 -1.63
CA PRO A 101 17.40 -0.70 -0.95
C PRO A 101 17.67 0.80 -0.90
N ASP A 102 17.52 1.51 -2.01
CA ASP A 102 17.62 2.98 -2.10
C ASP A 102 16.23 3.62 -2.24
N TYR A 103 15.46 3.63 -1.15
CA TYR A 103 14.14 4.27 -1.15
C TYR A 103 14.20 5.81 -1.18
N GLN A 104 15.37 6.41 -0.95
CA GLN A 104 15.58 7.85 -1.07
C GLN A 104 15.42 8.31 -2.52
N ALA A 105 15.85 7.51 -3.49
CA ALA A 105 15.62 7.79 -4.91
C ALA A 105 14.10 7.84 -5.21
N PHE A 106 13.31 6.92 -4.64
CA PHE A 106 11.84 6.95 -4.75
C PHE A 106 11.25 8.22 -4.15
N LEU A 107 11.70 8.63 -2.95
CA LEU A 107 11.21 9.87 -2.31
C LEU A 107 11.57 11.12 -3.14
N SER A 108 12.73 11.14 -3.77
CA SER A 108 13.17 12.22 -4.68
C SER A 108 12.25 12.30 -5.91
N GLU A 109 11.92 11.17 -6.51
CA GLU A 109 11.02 11.11 -7.67
C GLU A 109 9.58 11.46 -7.28
N ILE A 110 9.09 10.98 -6.12
CA ILE A 110 7.78 11.37 -5.60
C ILE A 110 7.71 12.91 -5.45
N LYS A 111 8.75 13.51 -4.84
CA LYS A 111 8.81 14.97 -4.70
C LYS A 111 8.81 15.68 -6.06
N ARG A 112 9.51 15.15 -7.05
CA ARG A 112 9.60 15.75 -8.39
C ARG A 112 8.25 15.71 -9.12
N VAL A 113 7.55 14.57 -9.07
CA VAL A 113 6.34 14.38 -9.89
C VAL A 113 5.05 14.88 -9.21
N ILE A 114 5.06 15.09 -7.90
CA ILE A 114 3.89 15.63 -7.18
C ILE A 114 3.81 17.14 -7.37
N LYS A 115 2.60 17.66 -7.53
CA LYS A 115 2.36 19.11 -7.61
C LYS A 115 2.58 19.79 -6.27
N PRO A 116 2.96 21.07 -6.24
CA PRO A 116 2.92 21.88 -5.03
C PRO A 116 1.56 21.75 -4.32
N GLY A 117 1.56 21.64 -2.99
CA GLY A 117 0.36 21.41 -2.18
C GLY A 117 -0.33 20.05 -2.37
N GLY A 118 0.18 19.17 -3.23
CA GLY A 118 -0.36 17.83 -3.47
C GLY A 118 -0.30 16.94 -2.23
N ILE A 119 -1.02 15.80 -2.24
CA ILE A 119 -1.02 14.86 -1.10
C ILE A 119 -0.23 13.60 -1.47
N PHE A 120 0.74 13.25 -0.62
CA PHE A 120 1.47 12.00 -0.65
C PHE A 120 1.04 11.10 0.50
N ALA A 121 0.61 9.87 0.20
CA ALA A 121 0.29 8.84 1.18
C ALA A 121 1.28 7.68 1.08
N ALA A 122 1.97 7.39 2.18
CA ALA A 122 2.89 6.26 2.28
C ALA A 122 2.39 5.25 3.32
N SER A 123 2.52 3.95 3.03
CA SER A 123 2.39 2.92 4.04
C SER A 123 3.61 1.99 4.04
N VAL A 124 3.94 1.51 5.22
CA VAL A 124 4.96 0.49 5.44
C VAL A 124 4.52 -0.44 6.57
N PRO A 125 5.06 -1.66 6.68
CA PRO A 125 4.80 -2.54 7.81
C PRO A 125 5.11 -1.85 9.14
N SER A 126 4.23 -2.02 10.12
CA SER A 126 4.43 -1.51 11.48
C SER A 126 5.57 -2.25 12.15
N PHE A 127 6.42 -1.52 12.88
CA PHE A 127 7.65 -2.05 13.51
C PHE A 127 7.41 -3.33 14.33
N PHE A 128 6.47 -3.31 15.27
CA PHE A 128 6.29 -4.43 16.21
C PHE A 128 5.77 -5.71 15.52
N PRO A 129 4.66 -5.69 14.72
CA PRO A 129 4.22 -6.88 14.02
C PRO A 129 5.28 -7.46 13.08
N GLU A 130 6.02 -6.60 12.40
CA GLU A 130 7.07 -6.99 11.46
C GLU A 130 8.28 -7.59 12.18
N TRP A 131 8.71 -6.98 13.29
CA TRP A 131 9.79 -7.50 14.14
C TRP A 131 9.48 -8.92 14.66
N VAL A 132 8.22 -9.19 15.04
CA VAL A 132 7.80 -10.54 15.45
C VAL A 132 7.97 -11.53 14.28
N CYS A 133 7.54 -11.18 13.07
CA CYS A 133 7.73 -12.05 11.89
C CYS A 133 9.22 -12.36 11.66
N TRP A 134 10.10 -11.36 11.73
CA TRP A 134 11.54 -11.54 11.56
C TRP A 134 12.16 -12.43 12.65
N ARG A 135 11.65 -12.37 13.87
CA ARG A 135 12.10 -13.24 14.98
C ARG A 135 11.61 -14.68 14.86
N LEU A 136 10.45 -14.87 14.24
CA LEU A 136 9.85 -16.20 14.09
C LEU A 136 10.38 -16.96 12.87
N SER A 137 10.76 -16.27 11.80
CA SER A 137 11.14 -16.91 10.53
C SER A 137 12.18 -16.07 9.77
N ALA A 138 13.41 -16.58 9.67
CA ALA A 138 14.42 -15.99 8.79
C ALA A 138 14.00 -16.05 7.30
N PRO A 139 13.46 -17.16 6.77
CA PRO A 139 12.99 -17.20 5.39
C PRO A 139 11.92 -16.16 5.04
N TYR A 140 11.20 -15.60 6.01
CA TYR A 140 10.18 -14.59 5.76
C TYR A 140 10.73 -13.32 5.09
N HIS A 141 11.96 -12.91 5.42
CA HIS A 141 12.59 -11.69 4.90
C HIS A 141 13.82 -11.97 4.01
N GLU A 142 14.36 -13.20 4.02
CA GLU A 142 15.51 -13.59 3.19
C GLU A 142 15.12 -14.06 1.77
N VAL A 143 13.82 -14.22 1.48
CA VAL A 143 13.36 -14.58 0.14
C VAL A 143 13.56 -13.40 -0.84
N GLU A 144 13.75 -13.74 -2.11
CA GLU A 144 13.78 -12.72 -3.18
C GLU A 144 12.52 -11.87 -3.16
N GLY A 145 12.69 -10.54 -3.17
CA GLY A 145 11.58 -9.60 -3.02
C GLY A 145 11.05 -9.45 -1.58
N GLY A 146 11.71 -10.05 -0.58
CA GLY A 146 11.39 -9.87 0.84
C GLY A 146 11.66 -8.46 1.36
N HIS A 147 11.29 -8.21 2.61
CA HIS A 147 11.53 -6.92 3.25
C HIS A 147 13.02 -6.76 3.60
N VAL A 148 13.70 -5.78 3.01
CA VAL A 148 15.12 -5.51 3.27
C VAL A 148 15.34 -4.71 4.56
N ARG A 149 14.26 -4.18 5.17
CA ARG A 149 14.30 -3.40 6.41
C ARG A 149 12.98 -3.36 7.15
N ILE A 150 13.06 -3.08 8.45
CA ILE A 150 11.90 -2.71 9.28
C ILE A 150 11.96 -1.20 9.51
N PHE A 151 10.92 -0.48 9.12
CA PHE A 151 10.85 0.96 9.35
C PHE A 151 10.43 1.32 10.77
N CYS A 152 11.19 2.21 11.40
CA CYS A 152 10.66 3.02 12.49
C CYS A 152 9.83 4.16 11.88
N SER A 153 8.53 4.19 12.12
CA SER A 153 7.63 5.17 11.49
C SER A 153 8.03 6.63 11.75
N ARG A 154 8.60 6.95 12.93
CA ARG A 154 9.12 8.30 13.23
C ARG A 154 10.37 8.64 12.43
N ALA A 155 11.22 7.65 12.13
CA ALA A 155 12.41 7.88 11.30
C ALA A 155 12.01 8.09 9.83
N LEU A 156 11.08 7.28 9.30
CA LEU A 156 10.53 7.47 7.96
C LEU A 156 9.84 8.83 7.83
N GLU A 157 9.03 9.23 8.83
CA GLU A 157 8.38 10.54 8.86
C GLU A 157 9.40 11.70 8.76
N ARG A 158 10.47 11.64 9.56
CA ARG A 158 11.54 12.64 9.50
C ARG A 158 12.27 12.65 8.15
N GLN A 159 12.49 11.46 7.57
CA GLN A 159 13.10 11.36 6.25
C GLN A 159 12.21 11.99 5.17
N ILE A 160 10.91 11.70 5.16
CA ILE A 160 9.96 12.31 4.22
C ILE A 160 9.88 13.82 4.45
N ALA A 161 9.85 14.27 5.71
CA ALA A 161 9.85 15.70 6.04
C ALA A 161 11.11 16.43 5.58
N SER A 162 12.27 15.78 5.49
CA SER A 162 13.50 16.39 4.96
C SER A 162 13.42 16.75 3.46
N TYR A 163 12.45 16.18 2.72
CA TYR A 163 12.12 16.59 1.35
C TYR A 163 11.13 17.77 1.29
N GLY A 164 10.73 18.32 2.43
CA GLY A 164 9.79 19.45 2.53
C GLY A 164 8.33 19.04 2.77
N PHE A 165 8.02 17.76 2.85
CA PHE A 165 6.67 17.30 3.10
C PHE A 165 6.23 17.53 4.55
N ALA A 166 5.01 18.01 4.75
CA ALA A 166 4.40 18.21 6.06
C ALA A 166 3.36 17.13 6.37
N ARG A 167 3.60 16.31 7.41
CA ARG A 167 2.63 15.29 7.81
C ARG A 167 1.39 15.95 8.44
N PHE A 168 0.21 15.60 7.95
CA PHE A 168 -1.05 16.05 8.54
C PHE A 168 -1.89 14.94 9.16
N LYS A 169 -1.69 13.68 8.77
CA LYS A 169 -2.44 12.54 9.32
C LYS A 169 -1.62 11.27 9.41
N ARG A 170 -2.05 10.38 10.30
CA ARG A 170 -1.48 9.05 10.49
C ARG A 170 -2.54 8.11 11.03
N HIS A 171 -2.52 6.85 10.59
CA HIS A 171 -3.27 5.76 11.23
C HIS A 171 -2.52 4.44 11.12
N ARG A 172 -3.02 3.40 11.77
CA ARG A 172 -2.61 2.01 11.56
C ARG A 172 -3.79 1.20 11.04
N ALA A 173 -3.50 0.13 10.32
CA ALA A 173 -4.50 -0.71 9.68
C ALA A 173 -4.16 -2.18 9.82
N HIS A 174 -5.19 -3.03 9.67
CA HIS A 174 -5.06 -4.48 9.52
C HIS A 174 -4.52 -5.19 10.76
N ALA A 175 -5.00 -4.83 11.97
CA ALA A 175 -4.57 -5.48 13.20
C ALA A 175 -4.87 -6.99 13.20
N LEU A 176 -6.03 -7.39 12.69
CA LEU A 176 -6.42 -8.80 12.57
C LEU A 176 -5.59 -9.60 11.57
N HIS A 177 -4.78 -8.94 10.72
CA HIS A 177 -3.84 -9.63 9.84
C HIS A 177 -2.51 -9.97 10.54
N ALA A 178 -2.13 -9.27 11.62
CA ALA A 178 -0.87 -9.53 12.30
C ALA A 178 -0.77 -10.97 12.83
N PRO A 179 -1.79 -11.54 13.55
CA PRO A 179 -1.73 -12.94 14.01
C PRO A 179 -1.65 -13.95 12.85
N TYR A 180 -2.27 -13.67 11.71
CA TYR A 180 -2.14 -14.52 10.53
C TYR A 180 -0.69 -14.64 10.06
N TRP A 181 0.02 -13.51 9.95
CA TRP A 181 1.42 -13.51 9.53
C TRP A 181 2.33 -14.15 10.58
N TRP A 182 2.06 -13.95 11.89
CA TRP A 182 2.81 -14.63 12.96
C TRP A 182 2.64 -16.15 12.91
N LEU A 183 1.42 -16.64 12.74
CA LEU A 183 1.15 -18.06 12.56
C LEU A 183 1.86 -18.60 11.31
N ARG A 184 1.82 -17.85 10.23
CA ARG A 184 2.49 -18.22 8.98
C ARG A 184 4.01 -18.28 9.13
N CYS A 185 4.61 -17.35 9.86
CA CYS A 185 6.03 -17.38 10.19
C CYS A 185 6.38 -18.54 11.15
N LEU A 186 5.57 -18.76 12.19
CA LEU A 186 5.79 -19.82 13.18
C LEU A 186 5.73 -21.22 12.56
N PHE A 187 4.81 -21.44 11.63
CA PHE A 187 4.62 -22.71 10.92
C PHE A 187 5.17 -22.69 9.50
N TRP A 188 6.20 -21.88 9.26
CA TRP A 188 6.85 -21.81 7.96
C TRP A 188 7.44 -23.17 7.56
N ARG A 189 6.92 -23.75 6.47
CA ARG A 189 7.41 -24.96 5.85
C ARG A 189 7.84 -24.66 4.42
N GLY A 190 9.03 -25.05 4.06
CA GLY A 190 9.58 -24.79 2.73
C GLY A 190 8.92 -25.57 1.58
N ASP A 191 8.04 -26.51 1.91
CA ASP A 191 7.33 -27.41 0.98
C ASP A 191 6.02 -26.86 0.40
N GLY A 192 5.66 -25.62 0.76
CA GLY A 192 4.44 -24.97 0.29
C GLY A 192 3.16 -25.41 1.01
N GLU A 193 3.20 -26.48 1.82
CA GLU A 193 2.04 -26.88 2.64
C GLU A 193 1.84 -25.94 3.82
N GLN A 194 0.63 -25.39 3.92
CA GLN A 194 0.29 -24.52 5.03
C GLN A 194 -0.28 -25.34 6.20
N HIS A 195 0.19 -25.04 7.42
CA HIS A 195 -0.33 -25.63 8.64
C HIS A 195 -1.84 -25.36 8.78
N TRP A 196 -2.61 -26.32 9.32
CA TRP A 196 -4.07 -26.22 9.42
C TRP A 196 -4.57 -24.98 10.17
N LEU A 197 -3.84 -24.50 11.20
CA LEU A 197 -4.14 -23.26 11.91
C LEU A 197 -4.02 -22.03 11.01
N VAL A 198 -3.02 -21.97 10.15
CA VAL A 198 -2.83 -20.88 9.17
C VAL A 198 -4.01 -20.86 8.21
N ASN A 199 -4.40 -22.05 7.70
CA ASN A 199 -5.55 -22.18 6.80
C ASN A 199 -6.88 -21.83 7.48
N ALA A 200 -7.06 -22.20 8.76
CA ALA A 200 -8.25 -21.86 9.51
C ALA A 200 -8.36 -20.34 9.74
N TYR A 201 -7.25 -19.71 10.12
CA TYR A 201 -7.21 -18.26 10.30
C TYR A 201 -7.39 -17.51 8.97
N HIS A 202 -6.79 -17.99 7.89
CA HIS A 202 -7.00 -17.43 6.55
C HIS A 202 -8.47 -17.46 6.15
N ARG A 203 -9.16 -18.59 6.37
CA ARG A 203 -10.61 -18.69 6.12
C ARG A 203 -11.42 -17.68 6.95
N LEU A 204 -11.02 -17.42 8.19
CA LEU A 204 -11.63 -16.38 9.01
C LEU A 204 -11.46 -14.99 8.38
N LEU A 205 -10.26 -14.64 7.89
CA LEU A 205 -10.00 -13.36 7.24
C LEU A 205 -10.79 -13.22 5.92
N VAL A 206 -10.87 -14.29 5.14
CA VAL A 206 -11.69 -14.30 3.90
C VAL A 206 -13.17 -14.14 4.24
N TRP A 207 -13.67 -14.85 5.24
CA TRP A 207 -15.04 -14.69 5.70
C TRP A 207 -15.33 -13.27 6.17
N ASP A 208 -14.42 -12.68 6.95
CA ASP A 208 -14.53 -11.29 7.39
C ASP A 208 -14.56 -10.32 6.20
N LEU A 209 -13.72 -10.54 5.20
CA LEU A 209 -13.68 -9.71 3.99
C LEU A 209 -15.01 -9.77 3.22
N MET A 210 -15.56 -10.97 3.06
CA MET A 210 -16.77 -11.19 2.26
C MET A 210 -18.05 -10.71 2.95
N HIS A 211 -18.13 -10.83 4.27
CA HIS A 211 -19.34 -10.52 5.04
C HIS A 211 -19.27 -9.19 5.79
N GLY A 212 -18.06 -8.69 6.08
CA GLY A 212 -17.81 -7.41 6.74
C GLY A 212 -18.53 -7.25 8.08
N PRO A 213 -18.53 -8.24 9.00
CA PRO A 213 -19.30 -8.17 10.24
C PRO A 213 -18.81 -6.99 11.10
N TRP A 214 -19.72 -6.37 11.83
CA TRP A 214 -19.42 -5.20 12.65
C TRP A 214 -18.43 -5.51 13.78
N ILE A 215 -18.46 -6.74 14.33
CA ILE A 215 -17.59 -7.17 15.42
C ILE A 215 -16.12 -7.15 15.01
N THR A 216 -15.78 -7.71 13.86
CA THR A 216 -14.39 -7.74 13.39
C THR A 216 -13.90 -6.34 13.02
N ARG A 217 -14.76 -5.49 12.46
CA ARG A 217 -14.44 -4.08 12.21
C ARG A 217 -14.14 -3.34 13.51
N TRP A 218 -14.96 -3.54 14.54
CA TRP A 218 -14.77 -2.95 15.86
C TRP A 218 -13.47 -3.45 16.51
N LEU A 219 -13.21 -4.76 16.46
CA LEU A 219 -11.99 -5.37 16.98
C LEU A 219 -10.75 -4.85 16.23
N ASP A 220 -10.80 -4.77 14.90
CA ASP A 220 -9.70 -4.24 14.10
C ASP A 220 -9.40 -2.78 14.49
N GLN A 221 -10.42 -1.94 14.61
CA GLN A 221 -10.27 -0.54 15.03
C GLN A 221 -9.68 -0.41 16.44
N LEU A 222 -10.16 -1.22 17.39
CA LEU A 222 -9.66 -1.24 18.77
C LEU A 222 -8.21 -1.68 18.86
N LEU A 223 -7.82 -2.70 18.07
CA LEU A 223 -6.49 -3.29 18.11
C LEU A 223 -5.49 -2.57 17.19
N ASN A 224 -5.92 -1.82 16.20
CA ASN A 224 -5.05 -1.12 15.26
C ASN A 224 -3.98 -0.24 15.92
N PRO A 225 -4.25 0.50 17.01
CA PRO A 225 -3.21 1.30 17.68
C PRO A 225 -2.02 0.49 18.19
N LEU A 226 -2.21 -0.78 18.50
CA LEU A 226 -1.16 -1.68 19.05
C LEU A 226 -0.65 -2.67 18.01
N LEU A 227 -1.55 -3.36 17.33
CA LEU A 227 -1.28 -4.51 16.47
C LEU A 227 -1.45 -4.22 14.97
N GLY A 228 -1.87 -3.01 14.58
CA GLY A 228 -2.05 -2.68 13.17
C GLY A 228 -0.81 -3.06 12.37
N LYS A 229 -0.98 -3.98 11.39
CA LYS A 229 0.12 -4.54 10.60
C LYS A 229 0.83 -3.46 9.79
N SER A 230 0.09 -2.49 9.27
CA SER A 230 0.62 -1.39 8.48
C SER A 230 0.45 -0.05 9.21
N VAL A 231 1.44 0.82 9.08
CA VAL A 231 1.36 2.23 9.46
C VAL A 231 1.25 3.08 8.21
N VAL A 232 0.28 3.97 8.20
CA VAL A 232 -0.01 4.88 7.09
C VAL A 232 0.25 6.32 7.51
N LEU A 233 0.96 7.05 6.67
CA LEU A 233 1.35 8.44 6.87
C LEU A 233 0.85 9.27 5.68
N TYR A 234 0.21 10.40 5.93
CA TYR A 234 -0.26 11.33 4.91
C TYR A 234 0.46 12.66 5.05
N PHE A 235 0.96 13.14 3.92
CA PHE A 235 1.77 14.35 3.84
C PHE A 235 1.21 15.30 2.80
N ARG A 236 1.39 16.59 3.05
CA ARG A 236 1.22 17.64 2.04
C ARG A 236 2.58 17.99 1.47
N ALA A 237 2.65 18.06 0.14
CA ALA A 237 3.85 18.51 -0.56
C ALA A 237 4.10 20.00 -0.27
N PRO A 238 5.37 20.44 -0.29
CA PRO A 238 5.69 21.88 -0.19
C PRO A 238 5.08 22.65 -1.35
N ASP A 239 4.83 23.96 -1.11
CA ASP A 239 4.37 24.91 -2.12
C ASP A 239 5.47 25.22 -3.15
#